data_b95286c0703f4aa689b98fedb5b70ce5
#
_entry.id   b95286c0703f4aa689b98fedb5b70ce5
#
_cell.length_a   1.000
_cell.length_b   1.000
_cell.length_c   1.000
_cell.angle_alpha   90.00
_cell.angle_beta   90.00
_cell.angle_gamma   90.00
#
_symmetry.space_group_name_H-M   'P 1'
#
loop_
_entity.id
_entity.type
_entity.pdbx_description
1 polymer ?
#
loop_
_entity_poly.entity_id
_entity_poly.type
_entity_poly.pdbx_seq_one_letter_code
_entity_poly.pdbx_strand_id
1 'polypeptide(L)'
;MTVTVPANPATPDRPDPQSLAVLGIAEWLREDQAAAEEHDEAMRADTLQHEMRRRMETAGRVLADASARVSSLKDKHNLDDRRSLAFWLGSVIVAALVVLDAIPLNWAAQAFGLDAADSWVVTLILLAASVGAMAGLEMTRQEPRRHTVFVALTLAAYAGLVVLRTSFLVTVSGESLTTSLLQAVVLSAISAGLVFLGSAVMGRTRSPRLSRAMTAARRARRASEASEAAWWRAEEKLDRHLAVLRRQLARRPLFSATPSGLTHPEWVAVLERALRAQFTQR
;
A
#
# COMPACT_ATOMS: atom_id res chain seq x y z
N MET A 1 47.08 73.08 -10.72
CA MET A 1 46.16 73.27 -9.54
C MET A 1 45.07 72.27 -9.67
N THR A 2 45.17 71.13 -8.98
CA THR A 2 44.15 70.05 -8.95
C THR A 2 43.27 70.34 -7.76
N VAL A 3 41.99 70.65 -8.03
CA VAL A 3 40.97 70.89 -7.01
C VAL A 3 40.51 69.52 -6.56
N THR A 4 40.90 69.14 -5.34
CA THR A 4 40.37 67.95 -4.63
C THR A 4 38.97 68.28 -4.14
N VAL A 5 37.95 67.62 -4.71
CA VAL A 5 36.57 67.67 -4.23
C VAL A 5 36.51 66.91 -2.89
N PRO A 6 36.04 67.52 -1.80
CA PRO A 6 35.92 66.83 -0.53
C PRO A 6 34.89 65.70 -0.64
N ALA A 7 35.27 64.52 -0.14
CA ALA A 7 34.38 63.37 -0.02
C ALA A 7 33.10 63.77 0.74
N ASN A 8 31.96 63.42 0.16
CA ASN A 8 30.63 63.63 0.72
C ASN A 8 30.58 63.02 2.14
N PRO A 9 30.16 63.76 3.18
CA PRO A 9 30.02 63.18 4.52
C PRO A 9 29.06 62.02 4.45
N ALA A 10 29.52 60.87 4.92
CA ALA A 10 28.71 59.66 5.03
C ALA A 10 27.36 60.00 5.68
N THR A 11 26.30 59.84 4.94
CA THR A 11 24.94 59.91 5.50
C THR A 11 24.89 58.93 6.67
N PRO A 12 24.43 59.35 7.87
CA PRO A 12 24.38 58.44 9.01
C PRO A 12 23.58 57.20 8.60
N ASP A 13 24.16 56.03 8.87
CA ASP A 13 23.57 54.74 8.57
C ASP A 13 22.11 54.74 9.07
N ARG A 14 21.16 54.90 8.15
CA ARG A 14 19.76 54.71 8.48
C ARG A 14 19.60 53.26 8.85
N PRO A 15 19.12 52.92 10.06
CA PRO A 15 18.91 51.55 10.45
C PRO A 15 17.99 50.86 9.41
N ASP A 16 18.43 49.70 8.95
CA ASP A 16 17.66 48.89 8.00
C ASP A 16 16.23 48.68 8.53
N PRO A 17 15.19 48.96 7.73
CA PRO A 17 13.80 48.77 8.14
C PRO A 17 13.51 47.39 8.72
N GLN A 18 14.21 46.35 8.26
CA GLN A 18 14.06 45.00 8.79
C GLN A 18 14.63 44.87 10.20
N SER A 19 15.76 45.48 10.50
CA SER A 19 16.35 45.56 11.83
C SER A 19 15.44 46.32 12.81
N LEU A 20 14.85 47.42 12.38
CA LEU A 20 13.88 48.20 13.18
C LEU A 20 12.61 47.37 13.49
N ALA A 21 12.11 46.62 12.51
CA ALA A 21 10.95 45.75 12.70
C ALA A 21 11.24 44.63 13.70
N VAL A 22 12.41 43.97 13.60
CA VAL A 22 12.83 42.91 14.52
C VAL A 22 12.96 43.43 15.95
N LEU A 23 13.62 44.59 16.14
CA LEU A 23 13.77 45.22 17.47
C LEU A 23 12.42 45.60 18.06
N GLY A 24 11.56 46.26 17.28
CA GLY A 24 10.23 46.66 17.72
C GLY A 24 9.32 45.48 18.09
N ILE A 25 9.39 44.37 17.35
CA ILE A 25 8.67 43.15 17.70
C ILE A 25 9.25 42.53 18.98
N ALA A 26 10.57 42.48 19.15
CA ALA A 26 11.21 41.94 20.34
C ALA A 26 10.85 42.76 21.60
N GLU A 27 10.81 44.11 21.48
CA GLU A 27 10.39 44.99 22.56
C GLU A 27 8.90 44.80 22.91
N TRP A 28 8.03 44.71 21.89
CA TRP A 28 6.61 44.42 22.09
C TRP A 28 6.39 43.09 22.83
N LEU A 29 7.06 42.01 22.42
CA LEU A 29 6.96 40.70 23.08
C LEU A 29 7.49 40.73 24.53
N ARG A 30 8.40 41.67 24.87
CA ARG A 30 8.90 41.82 26.23
C ARG A 30 7.90 42.59 27.13
N GLU A 31 7.16 43.53 26.55
CA GLU A 31 6.21 44.39 27.29
C GLU A 31 4.83 43.75 27.45
N ASP A 32 4.43 42.88 26.50
CA ASP A 32 3.09 42.31 26.44
C ASP A 32 3.15 40.82 26.75
N GLN A 33 2.81 40.44 27.98
CA GLN A 33 2.86 39.04 28.43
C GLN A 33 1.94 38.15 27.59
N ALA A 34 0.74 38.61 27.21
CA ALA A 34 -0.19 37.84 26.38
C ALA A 34 0.36 37.57 24.97
N ALA A 35 1.10 38.54 24.41
CA ALA A 35 1.79 38.37 23.13
C ALA A 35 2.97 37.42 23.27
N ALA A 36 3.71 37.45 24.37
CA ALA A 36 4.81 36.55 24.65
C ALA A 36 4.31 35.08 24.79
N GLU A 37 3.22 34.87 25.52
CA GLU A 37 2.60 33.52 25.67
C GLU A 37 2.14 33.00 24.30
N GLU A 38 1.47 33.80 23.48
CA GLU A 38 1.01 33.42 22.14
C GLU A 38 2.20 33.13 21.21
N HIS A 39 3.30 33.91 21.33
CA HIS A 39 4.53 33.69 20.59
C HIS A 39 5.18 32.35 20.96
N ASP A 40 5.22 31.99 22.26
CA ASP A 40 5.74 30.71 22.72
C ASP A 40 4.89 29.54 22.23
N GLU A 41 3.58 29.69 22.17
CA GLU A 41 2.70 28.69 21.57
C GLU A 41 2.90 28.54 20.07
N ALA A 42 3.10 29.65 19.35
CA ALA A 42 3.45 29.64 17.93
C ALA A 42 4.79 28.94 17.69
N MET A 43 5.81 29.18 18.53
CA MET A 43 7.12 28.50 18.48
C MET A 43 6.99 26.99 18.69
N ARG A 44 6.14 26.56 19.63
CA ARG A 44 5.86 25.13 19.81
C ARG A 44 5.13 24.53 18.60
N ALA A 45 4.20 25.26 18.02
CA ALA A 45 3.48 24.83 16.82
C ALA A 45 4.40 24.72 15.61
N ASP A 46 5.34 25.66 15.43
CA ASP A 46 6.37 25.64 14.39
C ASP A 46 7.29 24.42 14.53
N THR A 47 7.79 24.17 15.74
CA THR A 47 8.61 22.98 16.04
C THR A 47 7.85 21.69 15.69
N LEU A 48 6.57 21.62 16.05
CA LEU A 48 5.70 20.48 15.74
C LEU A 48 5.50 20.34 14.23
N GLN A 49 5.28 21.45 13.50
CA GLN A 49 5.13 21.44 12.04
C GLN A 49 6.38 20.90 11.35
N HIS A 50 7.57 21.35 11.77
CA HIS A 50 8.84 20.85 11.25
C HIS A 50 9.04 19.35 11.52
N GLU A 51 8.68 18.87 12.71
CA GLU A 51 8.74 17.46 13.04
C GLU A 51 7.78 16.64 12.15
N MET A 52 6.54 17.11 11.99
CA MET A 52 5.56 16.44 11.15
C MET A 52 5.98 16.42 9.68
N ARG A 53 6.59 17.49 9.18
CA ARG A 53 7.17 17.55 7.83
C ARG A 53 8.24 16.49 7.63
N ARG A 54 9.19 16.35 8.56
CA ARG A 54 10.22 15.29 8.50
C ARG A 54 9.61 13.89 8.50
N ARG A 55 8.57 13.67 9.32
CA ARG A 55 7.84 12.40 9.34
C ARG A 55 7.14 12.12 8.01
N MET A 56 6.50 13.11 7.41
CA MET A 56 5.86 13.01 6.10
C MET A 56 6.87 12.67 4.99
N GLU A 57 8.03 13.36 4.95
CA GLU A 57 9.10 13.08 4.00
C GLU A 57 9.66 11.65 4.16
N THR A 58 9.85 11.21 5.40
CA THR A 58 10.32 9.85 5.69
C THR A 58 9.28 8.80 5.27
N ALA A 59 8.01 9.02 5.58
CA ALA A 59 6.92 8.13 5.16
C ALA A 59 6.78 8.08 3.63
N GLY A 60 6.96 9.21 2.94
CA GLY A 60 7.00 9.29 1.49
C GLY A 60 8.12 8.46 0.87
N ARG A 61 9.33 8.49 1.44
CA ARG A 61 10.46 7.64 0.99
C ARG A 61 10.16 6.16 1.17
N VAL A 62 9.63 5.78 2.34
CA VAL A 62 9.23 4.39 2.61
C VAL A 62 8.16 3.91 1.62
N LEU A 63 7.20 4.77 1.26
CA LEU A 63 6.18 4.46 0.25
C LEU A 63 6.82 4.29 -1.13
N ALA A 64 7.73 5.17 -1.53
CA ALA A 64 8.44 5.08 -2.80
C ALA A 64 9.22 3.76 -2.91
N ASP A 65 9.99 3.40 -1.88
CA ASP A 65 10.73 2.14 -1.82
C ASP A 65 9.82 0.92 -1.87
N ALA A 66 8.70 0.95 -1.12
CA ALA A 66 7.75 -0.15 -1.11
C ALA A 66 7.06 -0.31 -2.48
N SER A 67 6.72 0.79 -3.17
CA SER A 67 6.12 0.76 -4.51
C SER A 67 7.12 0.27 -5.56
N ALA A 68 8.39 0.70 -5.48
CA ALA A 68 9.46 0.24 -6.35
C ALA A 68 9.71 -1.28 -6.21
N ARG A 69 9.62 -1.83 -4.98
CA ARG A 69 9.70 -3.29 -4.77
C ARG A 69 8.53 -4.03 -5.40
N VAL A 70 7.32 -3.48 -5.34
CA VAL A 70 6.15 -4.07 -5.97
C VAL A 70 6.31 -4.08 -7.49
N SER A 71 6.75 -2.96 -8.11
CA SER A 71 6.97 -2.90 -9.56
C SER A 71 8.07 -3.86 -9.99
N SER A 72 9.21 -3.89 -9.31
CA SER A 72 10.32 -4.80 -9.65
C SER A 72 9.92 -6.28 -9.55
N LEU A 73 9.07 -6.65 -8.58
CA LEU A 73 8.53 -8.02 -8.48
C LEU A 73 7.53 -8.33 -9.58
N LYS A 74 6.73 -7.36 -10.01
CA LYS A 74 5.82 -7.52 -11.17
C LYS A 74 6.62 -7.72 -12.46
N ASP A 75 7.60 -6.87 -12.72
CA ASP A 75 8.41 -6.91 -13.93
C ASP A 75 9.25 -8.19 -14.02
N LYS A 76 9.93 -8.57 -12.93
CA LYS A 76 10.76 -9.77 -12.86
C LYS A 76 10.00 -11.06 -13.16
N HIS A 77 8.72 -11.11 -12.85
CA HIS A 77 7.91 -12.32 -13.01
C HIS A 77 6.92 -12.21 -14.17
N ASN A 78 7.00 -11.16 -14.99
CA ASN A 78 6.06 -10.89 -16.09
C ASN A 78 4.59 -11.11 -15.62
N LEU A 79 4.31 -10.64 -14.38
CA LEU A 79 3.05 -10.88 -13.71
C LEU A 79 2.02 -9.89 -14.28
N ASP A 80 1.28 -10.35 -15.27
CA ASP A 80 0.07 -9.71 -15.75
C ASP A 80 -0.80 -9.24 -14.59
N ASP A 81 -1.50 -8.13 -14.77
CA ASP A 81 -2.52 -7.61 -13.83
C ASP A 81 -3.65 -8.60 -13.50
N ARG A 82 -3.64 -9.77 -14.18
CA ARG A 82 -4.60 -10.88 -13.99
C ARG A 82 -4.55 -11.54 -12.62
N ARG A 83 -3.45 -11.42 -11.86
CA ARG A 83 -3.33 -12.01 -10.51
C ARG A 83 -4.01 -11.12 -9.47
N SER A 84 -5.34 -11.21 -9.42
CA SER A 84 -6.18 -10.37 -8.56
C SER A 84 -6.35 -10.92 -7.13
N LEU A 85 -6.26 -12.24 -6.95
CA LEU A 85 -6.54 -12.88 -5.66
C LEU A 85 -5.37 -12.74 -4.68
N ALA A 86 -5.68 -12.40 -3.43
CA ALA A 86 -4.70 -12.45 -2.35
C ALA A 86 -4.22 -13.89 -2.11
N PHE A 87 -2.94 -14.07 -1.76
CA PHE A 87 -2.35 -15.40 -1.57
C PHE A 87 -3.16 -16.28 -0.61
N TRP A 88 -3.52 -15.77 0.57
CA TRP A 88 -4.27 -16.54 1.56
C TRP A 88 -5.66 -16.94 1.06
N LEU A 89 -6.37 -16.04 0.35
CA LEU A 89 -7.70 -16.33 -0.19
C LEU A 89 -7.64 -17.41 -1.28
N GLY A 90 -6.66 -17.28 -2.20
CA GLY A 90 -6.43 -18.31 -3.22
C GLY A 90 -6.10 -19.65 -2.61
N SER A 91 -5.25 -19.69 -1.58
CA SER A 91 -4.90 -20.93 -0.87
C SER A 91 -6.09 -21.56 -0.17
N VAL A 92 -6.96 -20.76 0.47
CA VAL A 92 -8.19 -21.28 1.11
C VAL A 92 -9.14 -21.86 0.07
N ILE A 93 -9.34 -21.17 -1.06
CA ILE A 93 -10.20 -21.68 -2.14
C ILE A 93 -9.65 -23.00 -2.70
N VAL A 94 -8.34 -23.06 -2.99
CA VAL A 94 -7.73 -24.31 -3.49
C VAL A 94 -7.86 -25.43 -2.45
N ALA A 95 -7.61 -25.16 -1.18
CA ALA A 95 -7.79 -26.16 -0.12
C ALA A 95 -9.25 -26.67 -0.03
N ALA A 96 -10.24 -25.75 -0.15
CA ALA A 96 -11.65 -26.11 -0.18
C ALA A 96 -11.99 -27.00 -1.39
N LEU A 97 -11.44 -26.70 -2.58
CA LEU A 97 -11.64 -27.49 -3.79
C LEU A 97 -11.03 -28.89 -3.65
N VAL A 98 -9.84 -28.99 -3.02
CA VAL A 98 -9.18 -30.28 -2.72
C VAL A 98 -10.00 -31.11 -1.75
N VAL A 99 -10.55 -30.48 -0.70
CA VAL A 99 -11.43 -31.19 0.26
C VAL A 99 -12.72 -31.66 -0.41
N LEU A 100 -13.32 -30.84 -1.26
CA LEU A 100 -14.50 -31.21 -2.05
C LEU A 100 -14.22 -32.39 -3.01
N ASP A 101 -13.01 -32.44 -3.59
CA ASP A 101 -12.60 -33.55 -4.48
C ASP A 101 -12.31 -34.86 -3.71
N ALA A 102 -12.09 -34.79 -2.40
CA ALA A 102 -11.86 -35.98 -1.57
C ALA A 102 -13.05 -36.96 -1.60
N ILE A 103 -14.29 -36.47 -1.66
CA ILE A 103 -15.49 -37.32 -1.67
C ILE A 103 -15.56 -38.20 -2.93
N PRO A 104 -15.57 -37.63 -4.16
CA PRO A 104 -15.62 -38.46 -5.37
C PRO A 104 -14.37 -39.32 -5.56
N LEU A 105 -13.20 -38.86 -5.07
CA LEU A 105 -11.97 -39.65 -5.13
C LEU A 105 -11.98 -40.82 -4.14
N ASN A 106 -12.55 -40.65 -2.92
CA ASN A 106 -12.70 -41.75 -1.98
C ASN A 106 -13.66 -42.82 -2.51
N TRP A 107 -14.74 -42.42 -3.17
CA TRP A 107 -15.59 -43.40 -3.86
C TRP A 107 -14.87 -44.10 -4.99
N ALA A 108 -13.94 -43.44 -5.70
CA ALA A 108 -13.10 -44.12 -6.68
C ALA A 108 -12.11 -45.09 -6.01
N ALA A 109 -11.57 -44.74 -4.85
CA ALA A 109 -10.65 -45.60 -4.11
C ALA A 109 -11.33 -46.88 -3.61
N GLN A 110 -12.60 -46.77 -3.15
CA GLN A 110 -13.39 -47.96 -2.78
C GLN A 110 -13.61 -48.93 -3.96
N ALA A 111 -13.56 -48.44 -5.21
CA ALA A 111 -13.64 -49.25 -6.40
C ALA A 111 -12.48 -50.28 -6.54
N PHE A 112 -11.39 -50.11 -5.80
CA PHE A 112 -10.31 -51.09 -5.72
C PHE A 112 -10.60 -52.26 -4.76
N GLY A 113 -11.78 -52.30 -4.11
CA GLY A 113 -12.14 -53.32 -3.15
C GLY A 113 -11.33 -53.28 -1.84
N LEU A 114 -10.81 -52.10 -1.50
CA LEU A 114 -10.00 -51.86 -0.30
C LEU A 114 -10.86 -51.63 0.92
N ASP A 115 -10.35 -51.99 2.09
CA ASP A 115 -10.95 -51.62 3.37
C ASP A 115 -11.03 -50.10 3.56
N ALA A 116 -11.89 -49.64 4.46
CA ALA A 116 -12.13 -48.20 4.67
C ALA A 116 -10.83 -47.42 4.99
N ALA A 117 -9.90 -48.03 5.73
CA ALA A 117 -8.61 -47.40 6.05
C ALA A 117 -7.71 -47.27 4.82
N ASP A 118 -7.59 -48.33 4.04
CA ASP A 118 -6.75 -48.37 2.85
C ASP A 118 -7.31 -47.51 1.71
N SER A 119 -8.64 -47.41 1.61
CA SER A 119 -9.30 -46.50 0.66
C SER A 119 -8.95 -45.04 0.89
N TRP A 120 -8.77 -44.62 2.16
CA TRP A 120 -8.32 -43.25 2.49
C TRP A 120 -6.84 -43.02 2.11
N VAL A 121 -5.97 -44.03 2.20
CA VAL A 121 -4.57 -43.91 1.73
C VAL A 121 -4.54 -43.68 0.22
N VAL A 122 -5.32 -44.45 -0.55
CA VAL A 122 -5.44 -44.27 -1.99
C VAL A 122 -6.06 -42.93 -2.33
N THR A 123 -7.09 -42.50 -1.57
CA THR A 123 -7.71 -41.15 -1.73
C THR A 123 -6.67 -40.06 -1.54
N LEU A 124 -5.81 -40.13 -0.53
CA LEU A 124 -4.76 -39.13 -0.31
C LEU A 124 -3.74 -39.10 -1.47
N ILE A 125 -3.39 -40.25 -2.03
CA ILE A 125 -2.51 -40.32 -3.22
C ILE A 125 -3.19 -39.67 -4.43
N LEU A 126 -4.48 -39.93 -4.65
CA LEU A 126 -5.25 -39.32 -5.74
C LEU A 126 -5.41 -37.81 -5.54
N LEU A 127 -5.63 -37.37 -4.30
CA LEU A 127 -5.66 -35.92 -3.96
C LEU A 127 -4.32 -35.24 -4.23
N ALA A 128 -3.21 -35.88 -3.86
CA ALA A 128 -1.88 -35.38 -4.16
C ALA A 128 -1.64 -35.29 -5.68
N ALA A 129 -2.11 -36.25 -6.44
CA ALA A 129 -2.08 -36.24 -7.91
C ALA A 129 -2.95 -35.11 -8.49
N SER A 130 -4.15 -34.86 -7.93
CA SER A 130 -5.04 -33.76 -8.32
C SER A 130 -4.38 -32.40 -8.07
N VAL A 131 -3.75 -32.20 -6.90
CA VAL A 131 -2.98 -30.99 -6.60
C VAL A 131 -1.80 -30.84 -7.55
N GLY A 132 -1.10 -31.93 -7.84
CA GLY A 132 -0.01 -31.95 -8.82
C GLY A 132 -0.48 -31.59 -10.23
N ALA A 133 -1.65 -32.07 -10.64
CA ALA A 133 -2.29 -31.71 -11.91
C ALA A 133 -2.68 -30.22 -11.95
N MET A 134 -3.28 -29.70 -10.89
CA MET A 134 -3.59 -28.25 -10.78
C MET A 134 -2.34 -27.37 -10.95
N ALA A 135 -1.27 -27.74 -10.23
CA ALA A 135 0.00 -27.02 -10.30
C ALA A 135 0.67 -27.16 -11.68
N GLY A 136 0.66 -28.36 -12.26
CA GLY A 136 1.24 -28.64 -13.57
C GLY A 136 0.52 -27.90 -14.71
N LEU A 137 -0.80 -27.83 -14.67
CA LEU A 137 -1.61 -27.07 -15.62
C LEU A 137 -1.28 -25.58 -15.56
N GLU A 138 -1.08 -25.02 -14.34
CA GLU A 138 -0.71 -23.61 -14.21
C GLU A 138 0.74 -23.34 -14.63
N MET A 139 1.68 -24.19 -14.26
CA MET A 139 3.10 -24.05 -14.64
C MET A 139 3.31 -24.13 -16.15
N THR A 140 2.54 -24.97 -16.84
CA THR A 140 2.66 -25.16 -18.30
C THR A 140 1.86 -24.15 -19.11
N ARG A 141 1.04 -23.33 -18.48
CA ARG A 141 0.13 -22.38 -19.13
C ARG A 141 0.81 -21.42 -20.11
N GLN A 142 2.07 -21.06 -19.86
CA GLN A 142 2.84 -20.17 -20.75
C GLN A 142 3.43 -20.88 -21.97
N GLU A 143 3.47 -22.22 -21.96
CA GLU A 143 4.01 -23.05 -23.01
C GLU A 143 2.89 -23.88 -23.69
N PRO A 144 2.29 -23.40 -24.78
CA PRO A 144 1.05 -23.97 -25.33
C PRO A 144 1.15 -25.47 -25.64
N ARG A 145 2.30 -25.93 -26.17
CA ARG A 145 2.52 -27.36 -26.46
C ARG A 145 2.53 -28.23 -25.20
N ARG A 146 3.27 -27.82 -24.14
CA ARG A 146 3.32 -28.52 -22.86
C ARG A 146 1.97 -28.50 -22.15
N HIS A 147 1.28 -27.35 -22.21
CA HIS A 147 -0.04 -27.20 -21.64
C HIS A 147 -1.04 -28.19 -22.27
N THR A 148 -1.08 -28.30 -23.61
CA THR A 148 -1.95 -29.25 -24.32
C THR A 148 -1.65 -30.69 -23.91
N VAL A 149 -0.37 -31.05 -23.81
CA VAL A 149 0.03 -32.40 -23.35
C VAL A 149 -0.44 -32.63 -21.92
N PHE A 150 -0.28 -31.66 -21.03
CA PHE A 150 -0.70 -31.80 -19.63
C PHE A 150 -2.20 -31.90 -19.47
N VAL A 151 -2.97 -31.13 -20.24
CA VAL A 151 -4.44 -31.22 -20.33
C VAL A 151 -4.85 -32.60 -20.81
N ALA A 152 -4.24 -33.09 -21.89
CA ALA A 152 -4.53 -34.41 -22.42
C ALA A 152 -4.23 -35.56 -21.44
N LEU A 153 -3.08 -35.50 -20.72
CA LEU A 153 -2.74 -36.43 -19.67
C LEU A 153 -3.74 -36.40 -18.51
N THR A 154 -4.14 -35.23 -18.08
CA THR A 154 -5.13 -35.06 -17.02
C THR A 154 -6.48 -35.65 -17.43
N LEU A 155 -6.96 -35.38 -18.64
CA LEU A 155 -8.20 -35.95 -19.16
C LEU A 155 -8.11 -37.47 -19.33
N ALA A 156 -6.97 -37.99 -19.81
CA ALA A 156 -6.74 -39.44 -19.92
C ALA A 156 -6.79 -40.13 -18.54
N ALA A 157 -6.20 -39.51 -17.49
CA ALA A 157 -6.28 -40.04 -16.14
C ALA A 157 -7.72 -40.11 -15.63
N TYR A 158 -8.52 -39.07 -15.86
CA TYR A 158 -9.93 -39.08 -15.48
C TYR A 158 -10.78 -40.04 -16.32
N ALA A 159 -10.47 -40.25 -17.60
CA ALA A 159 -11.08 -41.28 -18.40
C ALA A 159 -10.77 -42.69 -17.84
N GLY A 160 -9.53 -42.93 -17.41
CA GLY A 160 -9.15 -44.16 -16.70
C GLY A 160 -9.96 -44.38 -15.42
N LEU A 161 -10.19 -43.34 -14.64
CA LEU A 161 -11.06 -43.39 -13.45
C LEU A 161 -12.53 -43.72 -13.79
N VAL A 162 -13.05 -43.21 -14.91
CA VAL A 162 -14.39 -43.60 -15.39
C VAL A 162 -14.46 -45.10 -15.66
N VAL A 163 -13.50 -45.62 -16.41
CA VAL A 163 -13.46 -47.06 -16.73
C VAL A 163 -13.40 -47.89 -15.45
N LEU A 164 -12.51 -47.55 -14.53
CA LEU A 164 -12.33 -48.27 -13.27
C LEU A 164 -13.61 -48.25 -12.43
N ARG A 165 -14.25 -47.11 -12.25
CA ARG A 165 -15.51 -46.95 -11.50
C ARG A 165 -16.65 -47.74 -12.14
N THR A 166 -16.80 -47.65 -13.46
CA THR A 166 -17.83 -48.38 -14.19
C THR A 166 -17.65 -49.88 -14.00
N SER A 167 -16.42 -50.40 -14.16
CA SER A 167 -16.10 -51.79 -13.94
C SER A 167 -16.44 -52.27 -12.53
N PHE A 168 -16.11 -51.48 -11.50
CA PHE A 168 -16.44 -51.79 -10.11
C PHE A 168 -17.94 -51.85 -9.85
N LEU A 169 -18.68 -50.80 -10.27
CA LEU A 169 -20.12 -50.72 -10.05
C LEU A 169 -20.86 -51.87 -10.73
N VAL A 170 -20.45 -52.25 -11.93
CA VAL A 170 -21.03 -53.41 -12.63
C VAL A 170 -20.71 -54.74 -11.94
N THR A 171 -19.44 -54.92 -11.53
CA THR A 171 -18.98 -56.24 -11.00
C THR A 171 -19.32 -56.44 -9.53
N VAL A 172 -19.27 -55.41 -8.71
CA VAL A 172 -19.46 -55.48 -7.25
C VAL A 172 -20.88 -55.15 -6.83
N SER A 173 -21.48 -54.09 -7.41
CA SER A 173 -22.82 -53.61 -7.03
C SER A 173 -23.93 -54.25 -7.87
N GLY A 174 -23.61 -54.95 -8.96
CA GLY A 174 -24.58 -55.57 -9.86
C GLY A 174 -25.47 -54.58 -10.62
N GLU A 175 -25.07 -53.32 -10.69
CA GLU A 175 -25.80 -52.26 -11.39
C GLU A 175 -25.75 -52.47 -12.91
N SER A 176 -26.73 -51.87 -13.60
CA SER A 176 -26.75 -51.87 -15.06
C SER A 176 -25.53 -51.08 -15.60
N LEU A 177 -24.94 -51.50 -16.71
CA LEU A 177 -23.80 -50.82 -17.33
C LEU A 177 -24.06 -49.36 -17.61
N THR A 178 -25.28 -49.02 -18.03
CA THR A 178 -25.69 -47.66 -18.35
C THR A 178 -25.73 -46.74 -17.12
N THR A 179 -26.28 -47.24 -16.01
CA THR A 179 -26.38 -46.49 -14.74
C THR A 179 -24.95 -46.26 -14.16
N SER A 180 -24.15 -47.36 -14.14
CA SER A 180 -22.78 -47.31 -13.64
C SER A 180 -21.89 -46.39 -14.46
N LEU A 181 -22.01 -46.38 -15.79
CA LEU A 181 -21.27 -45.49 -16.67
C LEU A 181 -21.67 -44.04 -16.44
N LEU A 182 -22.98 -43.75 -16.31
CA LEU A 182 -23.46 -42.38 -16.07
C LEU A 182 -22.94 -41.83 -14.75
N GLN A 183 -23.02 -42.61 -13.68
CA GLN A 183 -22.49 -42.22 -12.36
C GLN A 183 -20.98 -41.97 -12.42
N ALA A 184 -20.23 -42.89 -13.03
CA ALA A 184 -18.77 -42.79 -13.16
C ALA A 184 -18.35 -41.56 -13.96
N VAL A 185 -19.06 -41.23 -15.06
CA VAL A 185 -18.80 -40.05 -15.88
C VAL A 185 -19.10 -38.80 -15.10
N VAL A 186 -20.25 -38.68 -14.42
CA VAL A 186 -20.63 -37.49 -13.65
C VAL A 186 -19.63 -37.22 -12.54
N LEU A 187 -19.25 -38.20 -11.75
CA LEU A 187 -18.30 -38.07 -10.66
C LEU A 187 -16.90 -37.67 -11.15
N SER A 188 -16.43 -38.30 -12.25
CA SER A 188 -15.14 -37.97 -12.82
C SER A 188 -15.12 -36.61 -13.48
N ALA A 189 -16.23 -36.17 -14.08
CA ALA A 189 -16.38 -34.81 -14.63
C ALA A 189 -16.35 -33.75 -13.53
N ILE A 190 -16.98 -34.03 -12.37
CA ILE A 190 -16.92 -33.13 -11.20
C ILE A 190 -15.47 -32.98 -10.73
N SER A 191 -14.74 -34.08 -10.49
CA SER A 191 -13.35 -34.09 -10.08
C SER A 191 -12.45 -33.33 -11.10
N ALA A 192 -12.60 -33.65 -12.39
CA ALA A 192 -11.87 -32.93 -13.43
C ALA A 192 -12.18 -31.40 -13.42
N GLY A 193 -13.45 -31.04 -13.28
CA GLY A 193 -13.89 -29.66 -13.15
C GLY A 193 -13.25 -28.94 -11.96
N LEU A 194 -13.16 -29.59 -10.80
CA LEU A 194 -12.51 -29.06 -9.61
C LEU A 194 -10.99 -28.82 -9.85
N VAL A 195 -10.31 -29.75 -10.56
CA VAL A 195 -8.88 -29.58 -10.91
C VAL A 195 -8.67 -28.39 -11.85
N PHE A 196 -9.47 -28.26 -12.90
CA PHE A 196 -9.35 -27.11 -13.80
C PHE A 196 -9.71 -25.78 -13.12
N LEU A 197 -10.73 -25.77 -12.25
CA LEU A 197 -11.08 -24.60 -11.45
C LEU A 197 -9.95 -24.25 -10.47
N GLY A 198 -9.37 -25.23 -9.79
CA GLY A 198 -8.23 -25.06 -8.89
C GLY A 198 -7.01 -24.48 -9.60
N SER A 199 -6.69 -24.99 -10.79
CA SER A 199 -5.63 -24.43 -11.64
C SER A 199 -5.90 -22.98 -12.02
N ALA A 200 -7.13 -22.63 -12.42
CA ALA A 200 -7.52 -21.27 -12.74
C ALA A 200 -7.41 -20.32 -11.52
N VAL A 201 -7.77 -20.80 -10.32
CA VAL A 201 -7.59 -20.04 -9.07
C VAL A 201 -6.13 -19.85 -8.75
N MET A 202 -5.29 -20.88 -8.87
CA MET A 202 -3.83 -20.79 -8.69
C MET A 202 -3.23 -19.73 -9.62
N GLY A 203 -3.65 -19.71 -10.89
CA GLY A 203 -3.20 -18.74 -11.87
C GLY A 203 -3.55 -17.28 -11.54
N ARG A 204 -4.65 -17.07 -10.83
CA ARG A 204 -5.06 -15.75 -10.35
C ARG A 204 -4.49 -15.38 -8.98
N THR A 205 -3.87 -16.35 -8.29
CA THR A 205 -3.32 -16.15 -6.95
C THR A 205 -1.94 -15.49 -7.02
N ARG A 206 -1.74 -14.45 -6.22
CA ARG A 206 -0.46 -13.76 -6.12
C ARG A 206 0.57 -14.63 -5.42
N SER A 207 1.86 -14.50 -5.81
CA SER A 207 2.92 -15.14 -5.05
C SER A 207 2.98 -14.59 -3.61
N PRO A 208 3.42 -15.39 -2.61
CA PRO A 208 3.54 -14.91 -1.22
C PRO A 208 4.44 -13.68 -1.09
N ARG A 209 5.51 -13.60 -1.90
CA ARG A 209 6.43 -12.44 -1.93
C ARG A 209 5.73 -11.18 -2.44
N LEU A 210 4.99 -11.27 -3.53
CA LEU A 210 4.23 -10.14 -4.09
C LEU A 210 3.11 -9.71 -3.14
N SER A 211 2.39 -10.67 -2.53
CA SER A 211 1.33 -10.38 -1.55
C SER A 211 1.87 -9.61 -0.34
N ARG A 212 3.03 -10.02 0.21
CA ARG A 212 3.71 -9.32 1.30
C ARG A 212 4.16 -7.92 0.89
N ALA A 213 4.77 -7.77 -0.30
CA ALA A 213 5.20 -6.46 -0.81
C ALA A 213 4.02 -5.51 -1.01
N MET A 214 2.89 -5.98 -1.58
CA MET A 214 1.67 -5.18 -1.73
C MET A 214 1.05 -4.78 -0.39
N THR A 215 1.08 -5.67 0.61
CA THR A 215 0.60 -5.35 1.96
C THR A 215 1.49 -4.30 2.62
N ALA A 216 2.82 -4.40 2.46
CA ALA A 216 3.77 -3.40 2.94
C ALA A 216 3.54 -2.04 2.25
N ALA A 217 3.37 -2.01 0.93
CA ALA A 217 3.08 -0.79 0.19
C ALA A 217 1.75 -0.13 0.62
N ARG A 218 0.69 -0.93 0.87
CA ARG A 218 -0.58 -0.40 1.42
C ARG A 218 -0.43 0.19 2.81
N ARG A 219 0.37 -0.44 3.69
CA ARG A 219 0.66 0.11 5.03
C ARG A 219 1.46 1.40 4.93
N ALA A 220 2.49 1.44 4.09
CA ALA A 220 3.30 2.63 3.84
C ALA A 220 2.45 3.78 3.28
N ARG A 221 1.53 3.50 2.37
CA ARG A 221 0.59 4.50 1.84
C ARG A 221 -0.30 5.10 2.94
N ARG A 222 -0.91 4.26 3.78
CA ARG A 222 -1.73 4.74 4.91
C ARG A 222 -0.91 5.57 5.90
N ALA A 223 0.35 5.17 6.16
CA ALA A 223 1.25 5.93 7.02
C ALA A 223 1.62 7.29 6.40
N SER A 224 1.85 7.34 5.08
CA SER A 224 2.11 8.59 4.35
C SER A 224 0.89 9.52 4.39
N GLU A 225 -0.30 9.02 4.11
CA GLU A 225 -1.56 9.78 4.17
C GLU A 225 -1.83 10.31 5.60
N ALA A 226 -1.56 9.50 6.63
CA ALA A 226 -1.72 9.92 8.02
C ALA A 226 -0.71 10.99 8.45
N SER A 227 0.55 10.88 8.01
CA SER A 227 1.59 11.87 8.31
C SER A 227 1.37 13.19 7.57
N GLU A 228 0.86 13.14 6.34
CA GLU A 228 0.45 14.32 5.59
C GLU A 228 -0.71 15.05 6.29
N ALA A 229 -1.75 14.32 6.71
CA ALA A 229 -2.86 14.90 7.47
C ALA A 229 -2.42 15.48 8.83
N ALA A 230 -1.40 14.90 9.45
CA ALA A 230 -0.83 15.44 10.69
C ALA A 230 -0.04 16.72 10.45
N TRP A 231 0.71 16.79 9.36
CA TRP A 231 1.43 18.00 8.95
C TRP A 231 0.47 19.16 8.65
N TRP A 232 -0.60 18.92 7.87
CA TRP A 232 -1.62 19.94 7.60
C TRP A 232 -2.26 20.48 8.88
N ARG A 233 -2.55 19.63 9.85
CA ARG A 233 -3.10 20.07 11.15
C ARG A 233 -2.10 20.90 11.96
N ALA A 234 -0.82 20.57 11.89
CA ALA A 234 0.21 21.34 12.57
C ALA A 234 0.42 22.72 11.91
N GLU A 235 0.38 22.78 10.57
CA GLU A 235 0.44 24.02 9.81
C GLU A 235 -0.75 24.92 10.11
N GLU A 236 -1.98 24.39 10.10
CA GLU A 236 -3.19 25.14 10.46
C GLU A 236 -3.12 25.69 11.90
N LYS A 237 -2.53 24.92 12.82
CA LYS A 237 -2.33 25.38 14.20
C LYS A 237 -1.37 26.57 14.25
N LEU A 238 -0.23 26.47 13.57
CA LEU A 238 0.74 27.56 13.47
C LEU A 238 0.11 28.82 12.86
N ASP A 239 -0.62 28.69 11.76
CA ASP A 239 -1.29 29.81 11.10
C ASP A 239 -2.32 30.49 12.00
N ARG A 240 -3.02 29.75 12.85
CA ARG A 240 -3.95 30.33 13.86
C ARG A 240 -3.21 31.21 14.86
N HIS A 241 -2.09 30.74 15.43
CA HIS A 241 -1.29 31.52 16.38
C HIS A 241 -0.69 32.76 15.71
N LEU A 242 -0.15 32.60 14.49
CA LEU A 242 0.34 33.74 13.70
C LEU A 242 -0.75 34.77 13.39
N ALA A 243 -1.99 34.34 13.13
CA ALA A 243 -3.11 35.24 12.89
C ALA A 243 -3.53 36.01 14.16
N VAL A 244 -3.38 35.39 15.35
CA VAL A 244 -3.60 36.08 16.63
C VAL A 244 -2.52 37.14 16.86
N LEU A 245 -1.25 36.76 16.72
CA LEU A 245 -0.11 37.67 16.86
C LEU A 245 -0.22 38.86 15.90
N ARG A 246 -0.58 38.65 14.64
CA ARG A 246 -0.82 39.74 13.67
C ARG A 246 -1.91 40.67 14.11
N ARG A 247 -3.02 40.17 14.64
CA ARG A 247 -4.13 41.01 15.14
C ARG A 247 -3.70 41.84 16.36
N GLN A 248 -2.90 41.27 17.26
CA GLN A 248 -2.37 41.99 18.41
C GLN A 248 -1.36 43.07 17.96
N LEU A 249 -0.44 42.74 17.06
CA LEU A 249 0.53 43.68 16.49
C LEU A 249 -0.14 44.85 15.77
N ALA A 250 -1.21 44.59 15.01
CA ALA A 250 -1.98 45.65 14.30
C ALA A 250 -2.60 46.70 15.20
N ARG A 251 -2.79 46.42 16.49
CA ARG A 251 -3.32 47.34 17.50
C ARG A 251 -2.24 48.22 18.15
N ARG A 252 -0.96 47.98 17.86
CA ARG A 252 0.16 48.67 18.48
C ARG A 252 0.58 49.93 17.72
N PRO A 253 1.08 50.93 18.40
CA PRO A 253 1.61 52.15 17.75
C PRO A 253 2.72 51.86 16.73
N LEU A 254 3.52 50.79 16.96
CA LEU A 254 4.57 50.36 16.05
C LEU A 254 4.01 50.04 14.65
N PHE A 255 2.79 49.52 14.55
CA PHE A 255 2.16 49.22 13.27
C PHE A 255 1.75 50.45 12.49
N SER A 256 1.31 51.51 13.19
CA SER A 256 0.90 52.79 12.60
C SER A 256 2.07 53.76 12.34
N ALA A 257 3.18 53.59 13.07
CA ALA A 257 4.38 54.42 12.93
C ALA A 257 5.25 53.95 11.76
N THR A 258 4.92 54.39 10.56
CA THR A 258 5.67 54.05 9.35
C THR A 258 7.01 54.79 9.33
N PRO A 259 8.17 54.13 9.22
CA PRO A 259 9.47 54.79 9.09
C PRO A 259 9.55 55.65 7.85
N SER A 260 10.30 56.77 7.96
CA SER A 260 10.50 57.70 6.84
C SER A 260 11.11 56.97 5.62
N GLY A 261 10.43 57.08 4.49
CA GLY A 261 10.89 56.44 3.22
C GLY A 261 10.17 55.15 2.85
N LEU A 262 9.22 54.69 3.67
CA LEU A 262 8.33 53.56 3.33
C LEU A 262 6.88 54.03 3.28
N THR A 263 6.08 53.35 2.48
CA THR A 263 4.62 53.48 2.56
C THR A 263 4.08 52.55 3.65
N HIS A 264 2.89 52.84 4.17
CA HIS A 264 2.27 51.98 5.20
C HIS A 264 2.17 50.53 4.80
N PRO A 265 1.72 50.14 3.57
CA PRO A 265 1.67 48.73 3.15
C PRO A 265 3.05 48.06 3.06
N GLU A 266 4.09 48.82 2.67
CA GLU A 266 5.47 48.29 2.65
C GLU A 266 5.97 48.00 4.06
N TRP A 267 5.70 48.89 5.02
CA TRP A 267 6.05 48.68 6.42
C TRP A 267 5.34 47.48 7.03
N VAL A 268 4.05 47.32 6.77
CA VAL A 268 3.28 46.14 7.19
C VAL A 268 3.90 44.85 6.66
N ALA A 269 4.29 44.84 5.38
CA ALA A 269 4.96 43.69 4.78
C ALA A 269 6.34 43.39 5.39
N VAL A 270 7.07 44.39 5.84
CA VAL A 270 8.34 44.23 6.58
C VAL A 270 8.10 43.65 7.96
N LEU A 271 7.10 44.14 8.71
CA LEU A 271 6.73 43.61 10.02
C LEU A 271 6.26 42.16 9.94
N GLU A 272 5.47 41.82 8.94
CA GLU A 272 5.05 40.42 8.73
C GLU A 272 6.20 39.49 8.40
N ARG A 273 7.15 39.92 7.57
CA ARG A 273 8.37 39.17 7.28
C ARG A 273 9.26 39.03 8.51
N ALA A 274 9.43 40.09 9.30
CA ALA A 274 10.21 40.06 10.54
C ALA A 274 9.58 39.10 11.58
N LEU A 275 8.26 39.14 11.73
CA LEU A 275 7.53 38.19 12.60
C LEU A 275 7.74 36.75 12.14
N ARG A 276 7.59 36.46 10.84
CA ARG A 276 7.86 35.10 10.30
C ARG A 276 9.31 34.70 10.42
N ALA A 277 10.27 35.61 10.24
CA ALA A 277 11.69 35.27 10.32
C ALA A 277 12.12 34.78 11.71
N GLN A 278 11.40 35.14 12.77
CA GLN A 278 11.64 34.61 14.13
C GLN A 278 11.35 33.09 14.23
N PHE A 279 10.51 32.55 13.35
CA PHE A 279 10.18 31.11 13.30
C PHE A 279 11.05 30.32 12.32
N THR A 280 11.77 30.98 11.41
CA THR A 280 12.54 30.32 10.35
C THR A 280 14.05 30.18 10.68
N GLN A 281 14.56 30.75 11.76
CA GLN A 281 15.99 30.82 12.08
C GLN A 281 16.53 29.61 12.89
N ARG A 282 15.84 28.49 12.94
CA ARG A 282 16.29 27.24 13.53
C ARG A 282 16.16 26.09 12.52
#